data_9615127d9e323975b79c214ed6b18e37
#
_entry.id   9615127d9e323975b79c214ed6b18e37
#
_cell.length_a   1.000
_cell.length_b   1.000
_cell.length_c   1.000
_cell.angle_alpha   90.00
_cell.angle_beta   90.00
_cell.angle_gamma   90.00
#
_symmetry.space_group_name_H-M   'P 1'
#
loop_
_entity.id
_entity.type
_entity.pdbx_description
1 polymer ?
#
loop_
_entity_poly.entity_id
_entity_poly.type
_entity_poly.pdbx_seq_one_letter_code
_entity_poly.pdbx_strand_id
1 'polypeptide(L)'
;MSSAAQSDGNLLAAKSRRLGEHLRSLGRLLVAYSGGVDSAFLAWAAYRELGDDMLAVLADSPSLARSQMQDAVAFAQERGIPLAIIQTAEMERSEYRKNDGFRCFYCKDELFTVMEQFRAEHGFSVIAYGVNTDDQGDHRPGQGAARQHGVAAPLLAAGLSKQEIRELARAADLRIWDKPASACLSSRIEYGREVTPEA
;
A
#
# COMPACT_ATOMS: atom_id res chain seq x y z
N MET A 1 22.19 -1.13 -30.03
CA MET A 1 21.39 -0.62 -28.90
C MET A 1 20.06 -1.38 -28.67
N SER A 2 19.76 -2.43 -29.47
CA SER A 2 18.43 -3.12 -29.42
C SER A 2 18.34 -4.30 -28.42
N SER A 3 19.43 -5.01 -28.13
CA SER A 3 19.38 -6.28 -27.36
C SER A 3 19.14 -6.09 -25.85
N ALA A 4 19.75 -5.09 -25.24
CA ALA A 4 19.58 -4.84 -23.79
C ALA A 4 18.15 -4.36 -23.45
N ALA A 5 17.60 -3.44 -24.22
CA ALA A 5 16.23 -2.94 -24.00
C ALA A 5 15.16 -4.02 -24.20
N GLN A 6 15.38 -4.96 -25.12
CA GLN A 6 14.50 -6.13 -25.31
C GLN A 6 14.62 -7.12 -24.15
N SER A 7 15.83 -7.30 -23.60
CA SER A 7 16.05 -8.14 -22.42
C SER A 7 15.32 -7.59 -21.19
N ASP A 8 15.44 -6.27 -20.94
CA ASP A 8 14.82 -5.61 -19.81
C ASP A 8 13.28 -5.62 -19.91
N GLY A 9 12.74 -5.39 -21.11
CA GLY A 9 11.29 -5.50 -21.36
C GLY A 9 10.74 -6.92 -21.11
N ASN A 10 11.50 -7.96 -21.51
CA ASN A 10 11.12 -9.34 -21.27
C ASN A 10 11.15 -9.70 -19.77
N LEU A 11 12.12 -9.18 -19.04
CA LEU A 11 12.23 -9.39 -17.59
C LEU A 11 11.07 -8.71 -16.85
N LEU A 12 10.75 -7.47 -17.20
CA LEU A 12 9.63 -6.74 -16.59
C LEU A 12 8.29 -7.43 -16.86
N ALA A 13 8.07 -7.91 -18.09
CA ALA A 13 6.89 -8.70 -18.42
C ALA A 13 6.81 -10.01 -17.62
N ALA A 14 7.94 -10.68 -17.38
CA ALA A 14 7.99 -11.88 -16.54
C ALA A 14 7.64 -11.57 -15.08
N LYS A 15 8.15 -10.47 -14.51
CA LYS A 15 7.79 -10.03 -13.15
C LYS A 15 6.31 -9.66 -13.04
N SER A 16 5.75 -8.99 -14.05
CA SER A 16 4.32 -8.66 -14.09
C SER A 16 3.44 -9.92 -14.11
N ARG A 17 3.80 -10.93 -14.90
CA ARG A 17 3.09 -12.24 -14.90
C ARG A 17 3.17 -12.92 -13.54
N ARG A 18 4.37 -12.94 -12.92
CA ARG A 18 4.57 -13.50 -11.57
C ARG A 18 3.70 -12.80 -10.52
N LEU A 19 3.56 -11.46 -10.63
CA LEU A 19 2.64 -10.71 -9.77
C LEU A 19 1.21 -11.21 -9.93
N GLY A 20 0.71 -11.33 -11.17
CA GLY A 20 -0.65 -11.82 -11.43
C GLY A 20 -0.87 -13.24 -10.92
N GLU A 21 0.08 -14.16 -11.16
CA GLU A 21 0.02 -15.54 -10.64
C GLU A 21 -0.03 -15.57 -9.09
N HIS A 22 0.81 -14.76 -8.46
CA HIS A 22 0.82 -14.66 -7.00
C HIS A 22 -0.49 -14.08 -6.46
N LEU A 23 -1.02 -13.01 -7.05
CA LEU A 23 -2.30 -12.44 -6.65
C LEU A 23 -3.43 -13.47 -6.74
N ARG A 24 -3.53 -14.23 -7.85
CA ARG A 24 -4.52 -15.30 -7.98
C ARG A 24 -4.40 -16.39 -6.91
N SER A 25 -3.18 -16.68 -6.48
CA SER A 25 -2.94 -17.69 -5.42
C SER A 25 -3.39 -17.25 -4.02
N LEU A 26 -3.57 -15.94 -3.78
CA LEU A 26 -3.98 -15.40 -2.48
C LEU A 26 -5.50 -15.51 -2.23
N GLY A 27 -6.29 -15.77 -3.27
CA GLY A 27 -7.75 -15.86 -3.15
C GLY A 27 -8.41 -14.50 -2.87
N ARG A 28 -9.39 -14.47 -1.94
CA ARG A 28 -10.09 -13.22 -1.59
C ARG A 28 -9.20 -12.27 -0.80
N LEU A 29 -8.90 -11.11 -1.37
CA LEU A 29 -7.80 -10.24 -0.99
C LEU A 29 -8.26 -8.86 -0.53
N LEU A 30 -7.81 -8.42 0.66
CA LEU A 30 -7.82 -7.00 1.05
C LEU A 30 -6.48 -6.36 0.69
N VAL A 31 -6.51 -5.20 0.07
CA VAL A 31 -5.31 -4.40 -0.22
C VAL A 31 -5.28 -3.16 0.66
N ALA A 32 -4.27 -3.05 1.53
CA ALA A 32 -4.01 -1.82 2.28
C ALA A 32 -3.62 -0.70 1.29
N TYR A 33 -4.56 0.18 1.03
CA TYR A 33 -4.52 1.18 -0.02
C TYR A 33 -4.32 2.58 0.57
N SER A 34 -3.25 3.26 0.19
CA SER A 34 -2.95 4.63 0.65
C SER A 34 -3.04 5.69 -0.45
N GLY A 35 -3.34 5.28 -1.69
CA GLY A 35 -3.30 6.16 -2.85
C GLY A 35 -1.89 6.56 -3.32
N GLY A 36 -0.84 6.04 -2.72
CA GLY A 36 0.53 6.12 -3.23
C GLY A 36 0.76 5.15 -4.38
N VAL A 37 1.80 5.40 -5.20
CA VAL A 37 2.06 4.64 -6.44
C VAL A 37 2.01 3.13 -6.23
N ASP A 38 2.73 2.60 -5.22
CA ASP A 38 2.84 1.15 -5.00
C ASP A 38 1.51 0.53 -4.60
N SER A 39 0.81 1.12 -3.63
CA SER A 39 -0.48 0.61 -3.17
C SER A 39 -1.57 0.76 -4.23
N ALA A 40 -1.54 1.83 -5.02
CA ALA A 40 -2.49 2.07 -6.10
C ALA A 40 -2.26 1.10 -7.28
N PHE A 41 -1.00 0.87 -7.65
CA PHE A 41 -0.66 -0.13 -8.65
C PHE A 41 -1.03 -1.55 -8.18
N LEU A 42 -0.74 -1.88 -6.91
CA LEU A 42 -1.12 -3.17 -6.34
C LEU A 42 -2.64 -3.37 -6.36
N ALA A 43 -3.42 -2.35 -5.92
CA ALA A 43 -4.88 -2.43 -5.92
C ALA A 43 -5.44 -2.60 -7.34
N TRP A 44 -4.91 -1.87 -8.31
CA TRP A 44 -5.29 -2.01 -9.71
C TRP A 44 -4.94 -3.39 -10.27
N ALA A 45 -3.73 -3.89 -10.03
CA ALA A 45 -3.30 -5.20 -10.49
C ALA A 45 -4.14 -6.32 -9.85
N ALA A 46 -4.42 -6.22 -8.55
CA ALA A 46 -5.29 -7.15 -7.84
C ALA A 46 -6.71 -7.15 -8.41
N TYR A 47 -7.27 -5.99 -8.69
CA TYR A 47 -8.60 -5.89 -9.31
C TYR A 47 -8.65 -6.52 -10.72
N ARG A 48 -7.59 -6.34 -11.51
CA ARG A 48 -7.48 -6.96 -12.83
C ARG A 48 -7.43 -8.49 -12.79
N GLU A 49 -6.83 -9.05 -11.76
CA GLU A 49 -6.64 -10.50 -11.60
C GLU A 49 -7.78 -11.19 -10.85
N LEU A 50 -8.43 -10.51 -9.91
CA LEU A 50 -9.36 -11.10 -8.95
C LEU A 50 -10.81 -10.55 -9.09
N GLY A 51 -11.00 -9.43 -9.78
CA GLY A 51 -12.33 -8.81 -9.88
C GLY A 51 -12.94 -8.53 -8.51
N ASP A 52 -14.13 -9.04 -8.27
CA ASP A 52 -14.90 -8.83 -7.02
C ASP A 52 -14.31 -9.59 -5.81
N ASP A 53 -13.32 -10.45 -6.02
CA ASP A 53 -12.61 -11.13 -4.93
C ASP A 53 -11.49 -10.27 -4.32
N MET A 54 -11.37 -9.01 -4.72
CA MET A 54 -10.50 -8.05 -4.06
C MET A 54 -11.27 -6.82 -3.57
N LEU A 55 -10.75 -6.20 -2.50
CA LEU A 55 -11.25 -4.92 -1.98
C LEU A 55 -10.07 -4.07 -1.53
N ALA A 56 -9.96 -2.86 -2.05
CA ALA A 56 -9.03 -1.87 -1.55
C ALA A 56 -9.58 -1.26 -0.24
N VAL A 57 -8.72 -1.13 0.76
CA VAL A 57 -9.10 -0.57 2.07
C VAL A 57 -8.25 0.67 2.34
N LEU A 58 -8.90 1.82 2.40
CA LEU A 58 -8.29 3.12 2.71
C LEU A 58 -8.61 3.49 4.16
N ALA A 59 -7.56 3.73 4.95
CA ALA A 59 -7.75 4.26 6.30
C ALA A 59 -8.01 5.76 6.27
N ASP A 60 -9.15 6.18 6.81
CA ASP A 60 -9.42 7.57 7.14
C ASP A 60 -8.83 7.86 8.53
N SER A 61 -7.66 8.45 8.54
CA SER A 61 -6.86 8.75 9.71
C SER A 61 -6.61 10.25 9.77
N PRO A 62 -6.51 10.84 10.96
CA PRO A 62 -6.05 12.23 11.13
C PRO A 62 -4.69 12.51 10.53
N SER A 63 -3.84 11.48 10.39
CA SER A 63 -2.53 11.58 9.74
C SER A 63 -2.59 11.65 8.21
N LEU A 64 -3.74 11.34 7.59
CA LEU A 64 -3.92 11.38 6.14
C LEU A 64 -4.43 12.76 5.71
N ALA A 65 -3.66 13.47 4.88
CA ALA A 65 -4.10 14.73 4.32
C ALA A 65 -5.40 14.54 3.49
N ARG A 66 -6.38 15.42 3.69
CA ARG A 66 -7.68 15.32 3.01
C ARG A 66 -7.57 15.31 1.49
N SER A 67 -6.64 16.10 0.93
CA SER A 67 -6.37 16.08 -0.52
C SER A 67 -5.85 14.72 -1.00
N GLN A 68 -4.99 14.06 -0.20
CA GLN A 68 -4.51 12.73 -0.54
C GLN A 68 -5.61 11.68 -0.49
N MET A 69 -6.51 11.78 0.48
CA MET A 69 -7.69 10.93 0.58
C MET A 69 -8.60 11.11 -0.64
N GLN A 70 -8.88 12.36 -1.02
CA GLN A 70 -9.70 12.67 -2.21
C GLN A 70 -9.07 12.11 -3.49
N ASP A 71 -7.77 12.29 -3.68
CA ASP A 71 -7.02 11.73 -4.82
C ASP A 71 -7.11 10.21 -4.87
N ALA A 72 -6.98 9.56 -3.70
CA ALA A 72 -7.05 8.11 -3.60
C ALA A 72 -8.45 7.58 -3.96
N VAL A 73 -9.49 8.21 -3.42
CA VAL A 73 -10.89 7.88 -3.75
C VAL A 73 -11.16 8.08 -5.24
N ALA A 74 -10.75 9.23 -5.79
CA ALA A 74 -10.95 9.56 -7.20
C ALA A 74 -10.24 8.55 -8.14
N PHE A 75 -9.02 8.13 -7.80
CA PHE A 75 -8.32 7.11 -8.58
C PHE A 75 -9.04 5.74 -8.53
N ALA A 76 -9.49 5.31 -7.36
CA ALA A 76 -10.21 4.05 -7.23
C ALA A 76 -11.52 4.06 -8.05
N GLN A 77 -12.28 5.16 -7.97
CA GLN A 77 -13.51 5.36 -8.76
C GLN A 77 -13.25 5.37 -10.26
N GLU A 78 -12.23 6.12 -10.72
CA GLU A 78 -11.84 6.21 -12.13
C GLU A 78 -11.50 4.84 -12.72
N ARG A 79 -10.89 3.96 -11.93
CA ARG A 79 -10.45 2.62 -12.36
C ARG A 79 -11.43 1.51 -12.00
N GLY A 80 -12.58 1.84 -11.41
CA GLY A 80 -13.61 0.89 -11.01
C GLY A 80 -13.16 -0.06 -9.88
N ILE A 81 -12.13 0.31 -9.11
CA ILE A 81 -11.59 -0.52 -8.04
C ILE A 81 -12.55 -0.48 -6.84
N PRO A 82 -13.04 -1.62 -6.36
CA PRO A 82 -13.84 -1.67 -5.14
C PRO A 82 -13.07 -1.09 -3.96
N LEU A 83 -13.68 -0.14 -3.23
CA LEU A 83 -13.03 0.61 -2.16
C LEU A 83 -13.90 0.64 -0.91
N ALA A 84 -13.33 0.25 0.23
CA ALA A 84 -13.87 0.51 1.55
C ALA A 84 -13.02 1.57 2.27
N ILE A 85 -13.67 2.42 3.06
CA ILE A 85 -13.00 3.40 3.93
C ILE A 85 -13.24 2.95 5.36
N ILE A 86 -12.15 2.78 6.12
CA ILE A 86 -12.19 2.40 7.54
C ILE A 86 -11.62 3.53 8.39
N GLN A 87 -12.06 3.63 9.63
CA GLN A 87 -11.49 4.55 10.61
C GLN A 87 -10.37 3.84 11.38
N THR A 88 -9.30 4.56 11.69
CA THR A 88 -8.21 4.09 12.55
C THR A 88 -7.99 5.06 13.71
N ALA A 89 -7.60 4.52 14.86
CA ALA A 89 -7.50 5.25 16.13
C ALA A 89 -6.03 5.35 16.61
N GLU A 90 -5.06 5.41 15.73
CA GLU A 90 -3.64 5.49 16.09
C GLU A 90 -3.33 6.69 16.98
N MET A 91 -4.09 7.80 16.86
CA MET A 91 -3.94 8.98 17.71
C MET A 91 -4.33 8.75 19.17
N GLU A 92 -5.11 7.72 19.47
CA GLU A 92 -5.47 7.34 20.83
C GLU A 92 -4.34 6.59 21.55
N ARG A 93 -3.40 6.04 20.79
CA ARG A 93 -2.26 5.28 21.31
C ARG A 93 -1.16 6.21 21.81
N SER A 94 -0.79 6.09 23.08
CA SER A 94 0.28 6.88 23.69
C SER A 94 1.64 6.65 22.99
N GLU A 95 1.89 5.42 22.55
CA GLU A 95 3.11 5.02 21.85
C GLU A 95 3.23 5.70 20.49
N TYR A 96 2.12 5.86 19.77
CA TYR A 96 2.10 6.61 18.51
C TYR A 96 2.33 8.10 18.77
N ARG A 97 1.63 8.70 19.75
CA ARG A 97 1.75 10.12 20.08
C ARG A 97 3.14 10.54 20.54
N LYS A 98 3.89 9.64 21.17
CA LYS A 98 5.30 9.89 21.54
C LYS A 98 6.16 10.37 20.39
N ASN A 99 5.80 10.04 19.16
CA ASN A 99 6.50 10.46 17.96
C ASN A 99 8.01 10.12 17.97
N ASP A 100 8.32 8.92 18.39
CA ASP A 100 9.66 8.36 18.32
C ASP A 100 9.89 7.56 17.03
N GLY A 101 11.05 6.93 16.91
CA GLY A 101 11.42 6.11 15.75
C GLY A 101 10.46 4.94 15.46
N PHE A 102 9.59 4.56 16.39
CA PHE A 102 8.61 3.48 16.25
C PHE A 102 7.20 3.96 15.86
N ARG A 103 6.95 5.26 15.73
CA ARG A 103 5.63 5.81 15.36
C ARG A 103 5.01 5.07 14.16
N CYS A 104 5.79 4.83 13.09
CA CYS A 104 5.31 4.13 11.90
C CYS A 104 4.95 2.66 12.17
N PHE A 105 5.57 2.02 13.16
CA PHE A 105 5.17 0.69 13.60
C PHE A 105 3.76 0.73 14.18
N TYR A 106 3.50 1.60 15.14
CA TYR A 106 2.19 1.70 15.81
C TYR A 106 1.08 2.13 14.87
N CYS A 107 1.37 3.01 13.90
CA CYS A 107 0.43 3.38 12.84
C CYS A 107 0.03 2.17 11.99
N LYS A 108 1.00 1.34 11.59
CA LYS A 108 0.73 0.15 10.77
C LYS A 108 0.11 -0.99 11.57
N ASP A 109 0.51 -1.16 12.82
CA ASP A 109 -0.06 -2.12 13.75
C ASP A 109 -1.56 -1.85 13.96
N GLU A 110 -1.93 -0.60 14.21
CA GLU A 110 -3.33 -0.18 14.29
C GLU A 110 -4.10 -0.47 12.99
N LEU A 111 -3.56 -0.03 11.85
CA LEU A 111 -4.17 -0.27 10.55
C LEU A 111 -4.45 -1.77 10.32
N PHE A 112 -3.45 -2.61 10.55
CA PHE A 112 -3.61 -4.05 10.29
C PHE A 112 -4.51 -4.73 11.30
N THR A 113 -4.55 -4.27 12.56
CA THR A 113 -5.52 -4.75 13.55
C THR A 113 -6.96 -4.50 13.09
N VAL A 114 -7.27 -3.28 12.63
CA VAL A 114 -8.60 -2.95 12.10
C VAL A 114 -8.90 -3.73 10.83
N MET A 115 -7.91 -3.87 9.94
CA MET A 115 -8.08 -4.65 8.71
C MET A 115 -8.29 -6.15 8.97
N GLU A 116 -7.70 -6.72 10.01
CA GLU A 116 -7.92 -8.13 10.41
C GLU A 116 -9.37 -8.36 10.88
N GLN A 117 -9.92 -7.43 11.66
CA GLN A 117 -11.32 -7.47 12.06
C GLN A 117 -12.22 -7.38 10.83
N PHE A 118 -12.00 -6.39 9.98
CA PHE A 118 -12.73 -6.22 8.73
C PHE A 118 -12.63 -7.47 7.83
N ARG A 119 -11.46 -8.06 7.71
CA ARG A 119 -11.21 -9.29 6.97
C ARG A 119 -12.08 -10.45 7.46
N ALA A 120 -12.11 -10.64 8.79
CA ALA A 120 -12.89 -11.71 9.43
C ALA A 120 -14.40 -11.53 9.21
N GLU A 121 -14.91 -10.31 9.36
CA GLU A 121 -16.33 -9.97 9.20
C GLU A 121 -16.84 -10.14 7.76
N HIS A 122 -15.97 -9.87 6.77
CA HIS A 122 -16.36 -9.86 5.35
C HIS A 122 -15.85 -11.09 4.57
N GLY A 123 -15.23 -12.07 5.25
CA GLY A 123 -14.81 -13.34 4.67
C GLY A 123 -13.68 -13.22 3.65
N PHE A 124 -12.77 -12.26 3.82
CA PHE A 124 -11.53 -12.19 3.04
C PHE A 124 -10.47 -13.12 3.62
N SER A 125 -9.56 -13.61 2.78
CA SER A 125 -8.55 -14.61 3.17
C SER A 125 -7.25 -13.95 3.63
N VAL A 126 -6.79 -12.93 2.91
CA VAL A 126 -5.46 -12.34 3.06
C VAL A 126 -5.53 -10.82 3.03
N ILE A 127 -4.61 -10.17 3.75
CA ILE A 127 -4.32 -8.75 3.63
C ILE A 127 -2.99 -8.61 2.88
N ALA A 128 -2.91 -7.68 1.91
CA ALA A 128 -1.68 -7.35 1.20
C ALA A 128 -1.38 -5.85 1.29
N TYR A 129 -0.09 -5.49 1.13
CA TYR A 129 0.34 -4.10 1.12
C TYR A 129 1.42 -3.85 0.05
N GLY A 130 1.56 -2.58 -0.35
CA GLY A 130 2.41 -2.17 -1.46
C GLY A 130 3.87 -1.91 -1.06
N VAL A 131 4.58 -2.92 -0.56
CA VAL A 131 6.03 -2.87 -0.36
C VAL A 131 6.74 -3.44 -1.60
N ASN A 132 7.84 -2.84 -2.00
CA ASN A 132 8.63 -3.21 -3.18
C ASN A 132 10.09 -3.56 -2.80
N THR A 133 10.94 -3.90 -3.78
CA THR A 133 12.32 -4.33 -3.51
C THR A 133 13.21 -3.21 -2.96
N ASP A 134 12.95 -1.94 -3.29
CA ASP A 134 13.76 -0.81 -2.83
C ASP A 134 13.50 -0.48 -1.35
N ASP A 135 12.37 -1.01 -0.82
CA ASP A 135 12.05 -0.91 0.60
C ASP A 135 12.83 -1.93 1.47
N GLN A 136 13.56 -2.87 0.85
CA GLN A 136 14.42 -3.83 1.56
C GLN A 136 15.72 -3.15 1.97
N GLY A 137 16.16 -3.40 3.19
CA GLY A 137 17.41 -2.86 3.72
C GLY A 137 17.30 -1.50 4.39
N ASP A 138 16.16 -0.83 4.29
CA ASP A 138 15.87 0.39 5.04
C ASP A 138 15.22 0.04 6.39
N HIS A 139 15.59 0.74 7.45
CA HIS A 139 14.97 0.57 8.76
C HIS A 139 13.58 1.18 8.74
N ARG A 140 12.59 0.37 8.34
CA ARG A 140 11.17 0.77 8.29
C ARG A 140 10.36 0.04 9.35
N PRO A 141 10.16 0.62 10.54
CA PRO A 141 9.41 -0.01 11.62
C PRO A 141 8.03 -0.54 11.21
N GLY A 142 7.35 0.14 10.29
CA GLY A 142 6.07 -0.30 9.75
C GLY A 142 6.08 -1.65 9.02
N GLN A 143 7.23 -2.08 8.48
CA GLN A 143 7.36 -3.44 7.93
C GLN A 143 7.41 -4.51 9.02
N GLY A 144 7.88 -4.13 10.22
CA GLY A 144 7.82 -4.98 11.42
C GLY A 144 6.37 -5.34 11.75
N ALA A 145 5.49 -4.36 11.78
CA ALA A 145 4.06 -4.56 12.00
C ALA A 145 3.44 -5.45 10.91
N ALA A 146 3.74 -5.20 9.62
CA ALA A 146 3.23 -6.02 8.53
C ALA A 146 3.64 -7.51 8.66
N ARG A 147 4.89 -7.78 9.08
CA ARG A 147 5.35 -9.16 9.35
C ARG A 147 4.62 -9.79 10.52
N GLN A 148 4.40 -9.04 11.60
CA GLN A 148 3.70 -9.51 12.80
C GLN A 148 2.25 -9.93 12.48
N HIS A 149 1.57 -9.17 11.63
CA HIS A 149 0.20 -9.45 11.16
C HIS A 149 0.13 -10.41 9.96
N GLY A 150 1.24 -10.97 9.51
CA GLY A 150 1.25 -11.90 8.37
C GLY A 150 0.75 -11.30 7.06
N VAL A 151 0.95 -9.98 6.87
CA VAL A 151 0.48 -9.25 5.68
C VAL A 151 1.32 -9.63 4.46
N ALA A 152 0.68 -10.01 3.38
CA ALA A 152 1.34 -10.39 2.13
C ALA A 152 1.97 -9.19 1.41
N ALA A 153 3.08 -9.43 0.71
CA ALA A 153 3.86 -8.44 -0.01
C ALA A 153 4.01 -8.81 -1.50
N PRO A 154 2.93 -8.76 -2.31
CA PRO A 154 2.94 -9.31 -3.67
C PRO A 154 3.93 -8.63 -4.62
N LEU A 155 4.12 -7.31 -4.54
CA LEU A 155 5.09 -6.58 -5.36
C LEU A 155 6.52 -7.03 -5.06
N LEU A 156 6.83 -7.19 -3.77
CA LEU A 156 8.10 -7.69 -3.31
C LEU A 156 8.34 -9.15 -3.74
N ALA A 157 7.33 -10.01 -3.58
CA ALA A 157 7.39 -11.40 -4.01
C ALA A 157 7.60 -11.55 -5.53
N ALA A 158 7.04 -10.63 -6.31
CA ALA A 158 7.27 -10.56 -7.76
C ALA A 158 8.66 -9.98 -8.13
N GLY A 159 9.40 -9.44 -7.16
CA GLY A 159 10.71 -8.82 -7.37
C GLY A 159 10.64 -7.46 -8.09
N LEU A 160 9.56 -6.71 -7.89
CA LEU A 160 9.34 -5.40 -8.52
C LEU A 160 10.01 -4.29 -7.71
N SER A 161 10.81 -3.47 -8.39
CA SER A 161 11.36 -2.23 -7.87
C SER A 161 10.37 -1.07 -8.03
N LYS A 162 10.63 0.05 -7.37
CA LYS A 162 9.85 1.28 -7.49
C LYS A 162 9.79 1.80 -8.93
N GLN A 163 10.92 1.76 -9.62
CA GLN A 163 11.00 2.17 -11.01
C GLN A 163 10.16 1.27 -11.91
N GLU A 164 10.27 -0.04 -11.76
CA GLU A 164 9.51 -1.01 -12.54
C GLU A 164 8.00 -0.90 -12.31
N ILE A 165 7.58 -0.61 -11.07
CA ILE A 165 6.18 -0.33 -10.75
C ILE A 165 5.69 0.90 -11.49
N ARG A 166 6.48 2.00 -11.54
CA ARG A 166 6.14 3.21 -12.30
C ARG A 166 6.06 2.95 -13.80
N GLU A 167 6.96 2.16 -14.35
CA GLU A 167 6.95 1.77 -15.77
C GLU A 167 5.70 0.97 -16.13
N LEU A 168 5.34 -0.02 -15.29
CA LEU A 168 4.11 -0.80 -15.47
C LEU A 168 2.86 0.07 -15.31
N ALA A 169 2.83 0.97 -14.33
CA ALA A 169 1.74 1.91 -14.13
C ALA A 169 1.57 2.86 -15.32
N ARG A 170 2.68 3.37 -15.88
CA ARG A 170 2.68 4.20 -17.09
C ARG A 170 2.18 3.43 -18.31
N ALA A 171 2.66 2.21 -18.51
CA ALA A 171 2.22 1.35 -19.62
C ALA A 171 0.73 0.99 -19.55
N ALA A 172 0.16 0.97 -18.34
CA ALA A 172 -1.27 0.74 -18.06
C ALA A 172 -2.10 2.04 -18.05
N ASP A 173 -1.52 3.17 -18.43
CA ASP A 173 -2.16 4.50 -18.44
C ASP A 173 -2.75 4.88 -17.06
N LEU A 174 -2.05 4.55 -15.99
CA LEU A 174 -2.45 4.92 -14.62
C LEU A 174 -1.81 6.25 -14.27
N ARG A 175 -2.61 7.30 -14.07
CA ARG A 175 -2.12 8.66 -13.75
C ARG A 175 -1.24 8.77 -12.50
N ILE A 176 -1.18 7.69 -11.69
CA ILE A 176 -0.35 7.65 -10.48
C ILE A 176 1.13 7.35 -10.78
N TRP A 177 1.50 7.04 -12.01
CA TRP A 177 2.85 6.58 -12.35
C TRP A 177 3.97 7.56 -11.97
N ASP A 178 3.71 8.87 -12.07
CA ASP A 178 4.64 9.96 -11.74
C ASP A 178 4.36 10.62 -10.38
N LYS A 179 3.32 10.15 -9.65
CA LYS A 179 2.95 10.73 -8.35
C LYS A 179 4.16 10.75 -7.41
N PRO A 180 4.51 11.91 -6.84
CA PRO A 180 5.61 12.00 -5.89
C PRO A 180 5.31 11.23 -4.61
N ALA A 181 6.37 10.78 -3.93
CA ALA A 181 6.21 10.23 -2.59
C ALA A 181 5.63 11.31 -1.66
N SER A 182 4.59 10.95 -0.93
CA SER A 182 3.92 11.87 -0.02
C SER A 182 3.98 11.31 1.39
N ALA A 183 4.58 12.09 2.27
CA ALA A 183 4.66 11.77 3.68
C ALA A 183 3.32 12.07 4.37
N CYS A 184 2.94 11.27 5.39
CA CYS A 184 1.78 11.56 6.22
C CYS A 184 1.95 12.89 7.00
N LEU A 185 0.87 13.48 7.47
CA LEU A 185 0.93 14.75 8.22
C LEU A 185 1.81 14.63 9.45
N SER A 186 1.67 13.55 10.21
CA SER A 186 2.47 13.31 11.42
C SER A 186 3.97 13.23 11.18
N SER A 187 4.42 12.91 9.95
CA SER A 187 5.86 12.90 9.63
C SER A 187 6.45 14.30 9.44
N ARG A 188 5.62 15.33 9.46
CA ARG A 188 6.04 16.75 9.42
C ARG A 188 6.28 17.30 10.83
N ILE A 189 5.91 16.56 11.86
CA ILE A 189 6.13 16.91 13.25
C ILE A 189 7.51 16.41 13.66
N GLU A 190 8.31 17.27 14.29
CA GLU A 190 9.66 16.97 14.75
C GLU A 190 9.64 15.77 15.72
N TYR A 191 10.60 14.86 15.59
CA TYR A 191 10.71 13.70 16.49
C TYR A 191 10.83 14.14 17.95
N GLY A 192 10.11 13.45 18.83
CA GLY A 192 10.02 13.74 20.27
C GLY A 192 8.99 14.80 20.63
N ARG A 193 8.44 15.53 19.64
CA ARG A 193 7.28 16.39 19.86
C ARG A 193 6.02 15.54 19.73
N GLU A 194 5.13 15.62 20.71
CA GLU A 194 3.90 14.84 20.73
C GLU A 194 3.03 15.12 19.49
N VAL A 195 2.52 14.03 18.89
CA VAL A 195 1.54 14.13 17.81
C VAL A 195 0.16 14.31 18.39
N THR A 196 -0.47 15.43 18.08
CA THR A 196 -1.88 15.73 18.42
C THR A 196 -2.65 16.09 17.15
N PRO A 197 -4.00 16.04 17.17
CA PRO A 197 -4.81 16.45 16.02
C PRO A 197 -4.60 17.92 15.59
N GLU A 198 -4.16 18.77 16.51
CA GLU A 198 -3.93 20.20 16.30
C GLU A 198 -2.49 20.53 15.84
N ALA A 199 -1.56 19.58 15.96
CA ALA A 199 -0.17 19.77 15.58
C ALA A 199 0.05 19.52 14.10
#